data_ceb75e484fea42ac02e48bc6c3fc64aa
#
_entry.id   ceb75e484fea42ac02e48bc6c3fc64aa
#
_cell.length_a   1.000
_cell.length_b   1.000
_cell.length_c   1.000
_cell.angle_alpha   90.00
_cell.angle_beta   90.00
_cell.angle_gamma   90.00
#
_symmetry.space_group_name_H-M   'P 1'
#
loop_
_entity.id
_entity.type
_entity.pdbx_description
1 polymer ?
#
loop_
_entity_poly.entity_id
_entity_poly.type
_entity_poly.pdbx_seq_one_letter_code
_entity_poly.pdbx_strand_id
1 'polypeptide(L)'
;QRQMCIRDSTNPADAAVYVDKVRERAGLAKLKDSQWKDCLSSKDAFIKRLQMERTLELCFEGWRWADLKRWGLLDSQAGIDELKARDKDFNNFIVGKHRRLPIPRDEVMNSTVGGVAHLTQNPNY
;
A
#
# COMPACT_ATOMS: atom_id res chain seq x y z
N GLN A 1 -10.43 -5.21 -9.45
CA GLN A 1 -10.51 -6.60 -9.96
C GLN A 1 -9.29 -6.98 -10.82
N ARG A 2 -8.86 -6.17 -11.80
CA ARG A 2 -7.67 -6.47 -12.63
C ARG A 2 -6.37 -6.61 -11.83
N GLN A 3 -6.16 -5.84 -10.77
CA GLN A 3 -4.94 -5.91 -9.96
C GLN A 3 -4.85 -7.18 -9.12
N MET A 4 -5.97 -7.74 -8.69
CA MET A 4 -5.99 -9.04 -8.02
C MET A 4 -5.56 -10.14 -8.99
N CYS A 5 -6.08 -10.16 -10.21
CA CYS A 5 -5.68 -11.11 -11.24
C CYS A 5 -4.19 -10.98 -11.60
N ILE A 6 -3.66 -9.75 -11.67
CA ILE A 6 -2.23 -9.51 -11.92
C ILE A 6 -1.37 -10.07 -10.79
N ARG A 7 -1.75 -9.83 -9.53
CA ARG A 7 -1.02 -10.33 -8.35
C ARG A 7 -1.06 -11.85 -8.24
N ASP A 8 -2.18 -12.46 -8.60
CA ASP A 8 -2.40 -13.89 -8.49
C ASP A 8 -1.84 -14.67 -9.70
N SER A 9 -1.42 -13.97 -10.76
CA SER A 9 -0.74 -14.58 -11.90
C SER A 9 0.55 -15.28 -11.47
N THR A 10 0.74 -16.50 -11.93
CA THR A 10 1.95 -17.27 -11.66
C THR A 10 3.13 -16.83 -12.53
N ASN A 11 2.85 -16.23 -13.68
CA ASN A 11 3.85 -15.76 -14.64
C ASN A 11 3.86 -14.22 -14.71
N PRO A 12 4.95 -13.55 -14.30
CA PRO A 12 5.10 -12.09 -14.39
C PRO A 12 4.93 -11.55 -15.81
N ALA A 13 5.37 -12.29 -16.83
CA ALA A 13 5.30 -11.83 -18.22
C ALA A 13 3.85 -11.69 -18.72
N ASP A 14 2.97 -12.62 -18.33
CA ASP A 14 1.56 -12.57 -18.71
C ASP A 14 0.84 -11.40 -17.99
N ALA A 15 1.22 -11.15 -16.75
CA ALA A 15 0.69 -10.05 -15.96
C ALA A 15 1.20 -8.68 -16.46
N ALA A 16 2.41 -8.61 -16.98
CA ALA A 16 3.03 -7.39 -17.51
C ALA A 16 2.23 -6.77 -18.65
N VAL A 17 1.50 -7.55 -19.44
CA VAL A 17 0.65 -7.05 -20.54
C VAL A 17 -0.36 -5.99 -20.05
N TYR A 18 -0.87 -6.14 -18.84
CA TYR A 18 -1.82 -5.18 -18.27
C TYR A 18 -1.14 -3.89 -17.79
N VAL A 19 0.08 -4.02 -17.26
CA VAL A 19 0.90 -2.86 -16.86
C VAL A 19 1.37 -2.09 -18.10
N ASP A 20 1.77 -2.81 -19.13
CA ASP A 20 2.22 -2.22 -20.39
C ASP A 20 1.15 -1.38 -21.08
N LYS A 21 -0.13 -1.74 -20.97
CA LYS A 21 -1.24 -0.89 -21.47
C LYS A 21 -1.29 0.48 -20.80
N VAL A 22 -1.01 0.54 -19.48
CA VAL A 22 -0.97 1.81 -18.75
C VAL A 22 0.27 2.62 -19.16
N ARG A 23 1.41 1.95 -19.27
CA ARG A 23 2.68 2.55 -19.68
C ARG A 23 2.61 3.12 -21.11
N GLU A 24 2.06 2.36 -22.05
CA GLU A 24 1.88 2.79 -23.44
C GLU A 24 0.97 4.03 -23.53
N ARG A 25 -0.13 4.06 -22.75
CA ARG A 25 -0.98 5.24 -22.65
C ARG A 25 -0.21 6.47 -22.14
N ALA A 26 0.73 6.28 -21.21
CA ALA A 26 1.59 7.33 -20.68
C ALA A 26 2.81 7.66 -21.57
N GLY A 27 2.92 7.06 -22.76
CA GLY A 27 4.04 7.25 -23.67
C GLY A 27 5.35 6.58 -23.23
N LEU A 28 5.26 5.58 -22.32
CA LEU A 28 6.41 4.87 -21.79
C LEU A 28 6.63 3.54 -22.52
N ALA A 29 7.90 3.11 -22.60
CA ALA A 29 8.24 1.80 -23.15
C ALA A 29 7.65 0.67 -22.30
N LYS A 30 7.35 -0.49 -22.94
CA LYS A 30 6.93 -1.71 -22.23
C LYS A 30 7.98 -2.14 -21.20
N LEU A 31 7.57 -2.85 -20.16
CA LEU A 31 8.48 -3.28 -19.09
C LEU A 31 9.68 -4.06 -19.63
N LYS A 32 9.46 -4.98 -20.57
CA LYS A 32 10.53 -5.78 -21.19
C LYS A 32 11.57 -4.96 -21.96
N ASP A 33 11.17 -3.80 -22.48
CA ASP A 33 11.98 -2.90 -23.32
C ASP A 33 12.51 -1.70 -22.53
N SER A 34 12.29 -1.70 -21.21
CA SER A 34 12.67 -0.61 -20.30
C SER A 34 13.86 -1.00 -19.41
N GLN A 35 14.41 -0.02 -18.70
CA GLN A 35 15.40 -0.24 -17.65
C GLN A 35 14.88 -1.16 -16.51
N TRP A 36 13.60 -1.44 -16.45
CA TRP A 36 12.94 -2.26 -15.43
C TRP A 36 12.69 -3.71 -15.86
N LYS A 37 13.27 -4.15 -16.99
CA LYS A 37 13.09 -5.51 -17.53
C LYS A 37 13.37 -6.63 -16.53
N ASP A 38 14.30 -6.40 -15.59
CA ASP A 38 14.69 -7.37 -14.57
C ASP A 38 13.56 -7.65 -13.56
N CYS A 39 12.54 -6.79 -13.48
CA CYS A 39 11.37 -7.06 -12.65
C CYS A 39 10.57 -8.28 -13.13
N LEU A 40 10.76 -8.73 -14.38
CA LEU A 40 10.09 -9.90 -14.93
C LEU A 40 10.76 -11.22 -14.51
N SER A 41 11.91 -11.17 -13.84
CA SER A 41 12.68 -12.34 -13.41
C SER A 41 12.04 -13.12 -12.27
N SER A 42 11.24 -12.47 -11.44
CA SER A 42 10.55 -13.12 -10.33
C SER A 42 9.23 -12.45 -9.97
N LYS A 43 8.34 -13.20 -9.34
CA LYS A 43 7.04 -12.68 -8.88
C LYS A 43 7.21 -11.51 -7.89
N ASP A 44 8.15 -11.61 -6.95
CA ASP A 44 8.36 -10.58 -5.92
C ASP A 44 8.90 -9.28 -6.53
N ALA A 45 9.85 -9.38 -7.46
CA ALA A 45 10.36 -8.22 -8.19
C ALA A 45 9.26 -7.55 -9.01
N PHE A 46 8.41 -8.36 -9.66
CA PHE A 46 7.27 -7.86 -10.43
C PHE A 46 6.23 -7.16 -9.53
N ILE A 47 5.89 -7.74 -8.37
CA ILE A 47 4.95 -7.13 -7.42
C ILE A 47 5.49 -5.78 -6.94
N LYS A 48 6.77 -5.66 -6.58
CA LYS A 48 7.39 -4.40 -6.20
C LYS A 48 7.29 -3.36 -7.33
N ARG A 49 7.53 -3.77 -8.57
CA ARG A 49 7.38 -2.88 -9.72
C ARG A 49 5.92 -2.47 -9.92
N LEU A 50 4.98 -3.39 -9.84
CA LEU A 50 3.54 -3.11 -9.93
C LEU A 50 3.08 -2.10 -8.87
N GLN A 51 3.56 -2.23 -7.64
CA GLN A 51 3.29 -1.25 -6.57
C GLN A 51 3.81 0.14 -6.93
N MET A 52 4.98 0.23 -7.55
CA MET A 52 5.55 1.51 -8.01
C MET A 52 4.72 2.10 -9.17
N GLU A 53 4.39 1.30 -10.20
CA GLU A 53 3.54 1.75 -11.32
C GLU A 53 2.20 2.27 -10.82
N ARG A 54 1.57 1.55 -9.86
CA ARG A 54 0.34 2.01 -9.25
C ARG A 54 0.50 3.31 -8.46
N THR A 55 1.61 3.47 -7.74
CA THR A 55 1.91 4.70 -6.99
C THR A 55 2.03 5.90 -7.93
N LEU A 56 2.67 5.71 -9.08
CA LEU A 56 2.83 6.76 -10.10
C LEU A 56 1.50 7.08 -10.79
N GLU A 57 0.75 6.06 -11.18
CA GLU A 57 -0.52 6.22 -11.88
C GLU A 57 -1.58 6.93 -11.04
N LEU A 58 -1.66 6.62 -9.74
CA LEU A 58 -2.66 7.17 -8.82
C LEU A 58 -2.10 8.26 -7.90
N CYS A 59 -1.04 8.93 -8.35
CA CYS A 59 -0.44 10.02 -7.61
C CYS A 59 -1.47 11.14 -7.38
N PHE A 60 -1.57 11.64 -6.14
CA PHE A 60 -2.55 12.66 -5.71
C PHE A 60 -4.04 12.25 -5.74
N GLU A 61 -4.38 11.00 -6.03
CA GLU A 61 -5.76 10.51 -5.99
C GLU A 61 -6.21 10.00 -4.61
N GLY A 62 -5.39 10.14 -3.57
CA GLY A 62 -5.74 9.73 -2.20
C GLY A 62 -5.65 8.22 -1.90
N TRP A 63 -5.26 7.40 -2.86
CA TRP A 63 -5.20 5.93 -2.70
C TRP A 63 -3.99 5.41 -1.94
N ARG A 64 -2.96 6.23 -1.76
CA ARG A 64 -1.66 5.81 -1.20
C ARG A 64 -1.78 5.11 0.15
N TRP A 65 -2.57 5.67 1.08
CA TRP A 65 -2.74 5.10 2.41
C TRP A 65 -3.41 3.72 2.38
N ALA A 66 -4.46 3.57 1.57
CA ALA A 66 -5.14 2.30 1.39
C ALA A 66 -4.23 1.24 0.77
N ASP A 67 -3.36 1.64 -0.17
CA ASP A 67 -2.39 0.76 -0.81
C ASP A 67 -1.32 0.28 0.17
N LEU A 68 -0.73 1.17 0.97
CA LEU A 68 0.26 0.82 1.99
C LEU A 68 -0.30 -0.19 3.01
N LYS A 69 -1.56 -0.01 3.45
CA LYS A 69 -2.26 -0.96 4.30
C LYS A 69 -2.42 -2.33 3.63
N ARG A 70 -2.90 -2.34 2.39
CA ARG A 70 -3.18 -3.56 1.63
C ARG A 70 -1.91 -4.35 1.30
N TRP A 71 -0.80 -3.65 1.11
CA TRP A 71 0.51 -4.27 0.87
C TRP A 71 1.20 -4.73 2.16
N GLY A 72 0.64 -4.44 3.33
CA GLY A 72 1.19 -4.83 4.62
C GLY A 72 2.42 -4.02 5.05
N LEU A 73 2.75 -2.94 4.34
CA LEU A 73 3.93 -2.11 4.66
C LEU A 73 3.79 -1.37 5.99
N LEU A 74 2.58 -1.14 6.46
CA LEU A 74 2.31 -0.48 7.75
C LEU A 74 2.25 -1.47 8.93
N ASP A 75 2.40 -2.77 8.67
CA ASP A 75 2.21 -3.83 9.66
C ASP A 75 3.52 -4.33 10.27
N SER A 76 4.66 -3.94 9.70
CA SER A 76 5.98 -4.39 10.13
C SER A 76 6.99 -3.25 10.20
N GLN A 77 7.97 -3.38 11.09
CA GLN A 77 9.06 -2.41 11.19
C GLN A 77 9.85 -2.31 9.89
N ALA A 78 10.12 -3.44 9.23
CA ALA A 78 10.83 -3.45 7.94
C ALA A 78 10.08 -2.67 6.85
N GLY A 79 8.75 -2.78 6.80
CA GLY A 79 7.93 -1.99 5.88
C GLY A 79 7.99 -0.49 6.18
N ILE A 80 7.97 -0.12 7.46
CA ILE A 80 8.11 1.28 7.87
C ILE A 80 9.51 1.81 7.58
N ASP A 81 10.56 1.04 7.77
CA ASP A 81 11.94 1.46 7.47
C ASP A 81 12.14 1.67 5.95
N GLU A 82 11.50 0.84 5.11
CA GLU A 82 11.45 1.08 3.67
C GLU A 82 10.75 2.42 3.32
N LEU A 83 9.66 2.73 4.01
CA LEU A 83 8.92 3.98 3.80
C LEU A 83 9.70 5.19 4.31
N LYS A 84 10.36 5.11 5.47
CA LYS A 84 11.23 6.17 6.01
C LYS A 84 12.37 6.55 5.07
N ALA A 85 12.93 5.57 4.36
CA ALA A 85 13.99 5.84 3.39
C ALA A 85 13.53 6.71 2.22
N ARG A 86 12.21 6.78 1.98
CA ARG A 86 11.60 7.54 0.88
C ARG A 86 10.90 8.81 1.35
N ASP A 87 10.37 8.78 2.58
CA ASP A 87 9.52 9.85 3.11
C ASP A 87 9.77 10.01 4.62
N LYS A 88 10.28 11.19 5.00
CA LYS A 88 10.63 11.54 6.38
C LYS A 88 9.41 11.60 7.31
N ASP A 89 8.21 11.78 6.79
CA ASP A 89 6.99 11.85 7.59
C ASP A 89 6.71 10.52 8.29
N PHE A 90 7.23 9.40 7.76
CA PHE A 90 7.16 8.10 8.43
C PHE A 90 8.10 7.94 9.64
N ASN A 91 8.98 8.91 9.94
CA ASN A 91 9.88 8.81 11.10
C ASN A 91 9.13 8.67 12.43
N ASN A 92 7.97 9.30 12.54
CA ASN A 92 7.13 9.25 13.73
C ASN A 92 6.09 8.11 13.71
N PHE A 93 6.13 7.26 12.68
CA PHE A 93 5.17 6.16 12.56
C PHE A 93 5.50 5.06 13.57
N ILE A 94 4.50 4.64 14.34
CA ILE A 94 4.58 3.55 15.32
C ILE A 94 3.73 2.38 14.81
N VAL A 95 4.40 1.24 14.57
CA VAL A 95 3.73 -0.01 14.17
C VAL A 95 2.73 -0.43 15.24
N GLY A 96 1.55 -0.87 14.81
CA GLY A 96 0.47 -1.26 15.72
C GLY A 96 -0.40 -0.11 16.24
N LYS A 97 0.07 1.13 16.12
CA LYS A 97 -0.69 2.33 16.50
C LYS A 97 -1.25 3.05 15.27
N HIS A 98 -0.39 3.65 14.49
CA HIS A 98 -0.77 4.64 13.47
C HIS A 98 -1.42 4.04 12.21
N ARG A 99 -1.50 2.71 12.10
CA ARG A 99 -2.30 2.07 11.05
C ARG A 99 -3.79 2.39 11.13
N ARG A 100 -4.28 2.65 12.35
CA ARG A 100 -5.66 3.06 12.64
C ARG A 100 -5.66 4.48 13.18
N LEU A 101 -6.72 5.22 12.94
CA LEU A 101 -6.93 6.51 13.60
C LEU A 101 -7.52 6.28 14.99
N PRO A 102 -7.26 7.20 15.95
CA PRO A 102 -7.94 7.14 17.24
C PRO A 102 -9.44 7.36 17.04
N ILE A 103 -10.24 6.67 17.85
CA ILE A 103 -11.66 6.99 17.98
C ILE A 103 -11.75 8.31 18.76
N PRO A 104 -12.57 9.29 18.32
CA PRO A 104 -12.76 10.54 19.08
C PRO A 104 -13.11 10.24 20.53
N ARG A 105 -12.47 10.96 21.45
CA ARG A 105 -12.65 10.72 22.88
C ARG A 105 -14.11 10.82 23.30
N ASP A 106 -14.83 11.79 22.74
CA ASP A 106 -16.24 12.03 23.08
C ASP A 106 -17.11 10.84 22.67
N GLU A 107 -16.81 10.18 21.55
CA GLU A 107 -17.52 8.97 21.11
C GLU A 107 -17.30 7.81 22.09
N VAL A 108 -16.07 7.63 22.57
CA VAL A 108 -15.76 6.60 23.56
C VAL A 108 -16.51 6.88 24.86
N MET A 109 -16.52 8.15 25.32
CA MET A 109 -17.22 8.55 26.55
C MET A 109 -18.74 8.44 26.41
N ASN A 110 -19.31 8.89 25.29
CA ASN A 110 -20.75 8.84 25.04
C ASN A 110 -21.28 7.42 24.84
N SER A 111 -20.39 6.47 24.52
CA SER A 111 -20.77 5.06 24.41
C SER A 111 -20.97 4.36 25.77
N THR A 112 -20.79 5.06 26.88
CA THR A 112 -20.90 4.49 28.21
C THR A 112 -22.36 4.42 28.64
N VAL A 113 -22.87 3.22 28.90
CA VAL A 113 -24.22 2.97 29.41
C VAL A 113 -24.10 2.21 30.72
N GLY A 114 -24.73 2.75 31.79
CA GLY A 114 -24.65 2.12 33.11
C GLY A 114 -23.22 2.02 33.68
N GLY A 115 -22.33 2.93 33.32
CA GLY A 115 -20.92 2.91 33.75
C GLY A 115 -20.02 1.95 32.96
N VAL A 116 -20.55 1.28 31.95
CA VAL A 116 -19.80 0.34 31.08
C VAL A 116 -19.56 0.99 29.70
N ALA A 117 -18.31 1.11 29.30
CA ALA A 117 -17.97 1.60 27.97
C ALA A 117 -18.20 0.50 26.91
N HIS A 118 -19.00 0.80 25.88
CA HIS A 118 -19.28 -0.10 24.77
C HIS A 118 -18.28 0.06 23.60
N LEU A 119 -17.62 1.22 23.50
CA LEU A 119 -16.53 1.45 22.56
C LEU A 119 -15.20 1.43 23.30
N THR A 120 -14.29 0.60 22.82
CA THR A 120 -12.91 0.55 23.30
C THR A 120 -12.01 1.27 22.28
N GLN A 121 -11.13 2.14 22.79
CA GLN A 121 -10.16 2.86 21.95
C GLN A 121 -9.28 1.88 21.14
N ASN A 122 -8.84 2.30 19.96
CA ASN A 122 -7.87 1.55 19.18
C ASN A 122 -6.58 1.35 19.98
N PRO A 123 -5.86 0.22 19.78
CA PRO A 123 -4.64 -0.07 20.54
C PRO A 123 -3.62 1.06 20.48
N ASN A 124 -2.99 1.31 21.64
CA ASN A 124 -1.90 2.30 21.82
C ASN A 124 -2.32 3.78 21.69
N TYR A 125 -3.61 4.10 21.79
CA TYR A 125 -4.12 5.47 21.90
C TYR A 125 -4.67 5.76 23.30
#